data_9254d838aa50eb47856306c32693d25c
#
_entry.id   9254d838aa50eb47856306c32693d25c
#
_cell.length_a   1.000
_cell.length_b   1.000
_cell.length_c   1.000
_cell.angle_alpha   90.00
_cell.angle_beta   90.00
_cell.angle_gamma   90.00
#
_symmetry.space_group_name_H-M   'P 1'
#
loop_
_entity.id
_entity.type
_entity.pdbx_description
1 polymer ?
#
loop_
_entity_poly.entity_id
_entity_poly.type
_entity_poly.pdbx_seq_one_letter_code
_entity_poly.pdbx_strand_id
1 'polypeptide(L)'
;MQSGLMPVIPDTDDMPQSQSEGCGDGVSRLVRYLVMLAAMLKELETQAHLIHLNAEGPNFLELHRFLKKRYEKHLEQFDTVAELVRSLDHFMPMCACGLKEQVPSFQNVTSYDTRSMLMAYYVNIESMGYLAKEIERVAAEVEAPDAQNEMADLTGDAFKTSWFLKALLRG
;
A
#
# COMPACT_ATOMS: atom_id res chain seq x y z
N MET A 1 -35.60 28.60 0.84
CA MET A 1 -35.09 27.23 0.97
C MET A 1 -34.45 26.85 -0.36
N GLN A 2 -33.13 26.97 -0.46
CA GLN A 2 -32.36 26.58 -1.66
C GLN A 2 -31.88 25.14 -1.43
N SER A 3 -32.42 24.22 -2.25
CA SER A 3 -31.93 22.85 -2.33
C SER A 3 -30.55 22.84 -3.00
N GLY A 4 -29.51 22.58 -2.21
CA GLY A 4 -28.16 22.39 -2.75
C GLY A 4 -28.13 21.11 -3.60
N LEU A 5 -27.86 21.25 -4.89
CA LEU A 5 -27.53 20.13 -5.76
C LEU A 5 -26.19 19.54 -5.29
N MET A 6 -26.21 18.28 -4.92
CA MET A 6 -24.96 17.50 -4.77
C MET A 6 -24.30 17.35 -6.15
N PRO A 7 -22.98 17.50 -6.26
CA PRO A 7 -22.28 17.23 -7.51
C PRO A 7 -22.41 15.74 -7.87
N VAL A 8 -22.85 15.48 -9.09
CA VAL A 8 -22.87 14.14 -9.68
C VAL A 8 -21.43 13.74 -9.95
N ILE A 9 -20.95 12.68 -9.31
CA ILE A 9 -19.65 12.08 -9.60
C ILE A 9 -19.81 11.32 -10.92
N PRO A 10 -19.02 11.59 -11.98
CA PRO A 10 -19.10 10.82 -13.23
C PRO A 10 -18.72 9.36 -12.97
N ASP A 11 -19.48 8.45 -13.60
CA ASP A 11 -19.19 7.02 -13.62
C ASP A 11 -17.80 6.77 -14.19
N THR A 12 -17.10 5.79 -13.62
CA THR A 12 -15.74 5.40 -14.01
C THR A 12 -15.62 4.85 -15.43
N ASP A 13 -16.73 4.64 -16.12
CA ASP A 13 -16.77 4.11 -17.50
C ASP A 13 -16.55 5.18 -18.59
N ASP A 14 -16.49 6.48 -18.23
CA ASP A 14 -16.33 7.59 -19.18
C ASP A 14 -14.88 8.12 -19.30
N MET A 15 -13.89 7.34 -18.88
CA MET A 15 -12.48 7.70 -19.05
C MET A 15 -12.02 7.39 -20.50
N PRO A 16 -11.36 8.32 -21.20
CA PRO A 16 -10.88 8.08 -22.54
C PRO A 16 -9.86 6.94 -22.56
N GLN A 17 -10.23 5.81 -23.16
CA GLN A 17 -9.33 4.68 -23.39
C GLN A 17 -8.41 5.03 -24.58
N SER A 18 -7.11 5.18 -24.33
CA SER A 18 -6.12 5.26 -25.39
C SER A 18 -5.93 3.87 -26.01
N GLN A 19 -6.31 3.73 -27.26
CA GLN A 19 -6.15 2.50 -28.04
C GLN A 19 -4.70 2.34 -28.51
N SER A 20 -3.98 1.36 -27.93
CA SER A 20 -2.83 0.72 -28.57
C SER A 20 -2.86 -0.77 -28.22
N GLU A 21 -3.29 -1.57 -29.21
CA GLU A 21 -3.41 -3.02 -29.10
C GLU A 21 -2.02 -3.68 -28.98
N GLY A 22 -1.84 -4.52 -27.97
CA GLY A 22 -0.68 -5.41 -27.79
C GLY A 22 0.32 -5.00 -26.69
N CYS A 23 0.73 -3.75 -26.56
CA CYS A 23 1.56 -3.24 -25.46
C CYS A 23 0.69 -2.75 -24.27
N GLY A 24 -0.57 -2.41 -24.54
CA GLY A 24 -1.50 -1.84 -23.56
C GLY A 24 -1.93 -2.78 -22.43
N ASP A 25 -1.94 -4.08 -22.64
CA ASP A 25 -2.38 -5.03 -21.59
C ASP A 25 -1.35 -5.18 -20.46
N GLY A 26 -0.06 -5.23 -20.78
CA GLY A 26 1.03 -5.31 -19.82
C GLY A 26 1.12 -4.05 -18.93
N VAL A 27 1.07 -2.86 -19.53
CA VAL A 27 1.08 -1.58 -18.80
C VAL A 27 -0.17 -1.45 -17.93
N SER A 28 -1.34 -1.78 -18.46
CA SER A 28 -2.59 -1.77 -17.69
C SER A 28 -2.54 -2.74 -16.48
N ARG A 29 -1.88 -3.89 -16.63
CA ARG A 29 -1.65 -4.83 -15.54
C ARG A 29 -0.71 -4.25 -14.49
N LEU A 30 0.40 -3.63 -14.92
CA LEU A 30 1.34 -2.94 -14.03
C LEU A 30 0.63 -1.86 -13.21
N VAL A 31 -0.15 -1.01 -13.87
CA VAL A 31 -0.89 0.07 -13.21
C VAL A 31 -1.87 -0.46 -12.17
N ARG A 32 -2.67 -1.49 -12.47
CA ARG A 32 -3.58 -2.10 -11.49
C ARG A 32 -2.83 -2.59 -10.24
N TYR A 33 -1.67 -3.20 -10.42
CA TYR A 33 -0.86 -3.69 -9.30
C TYR A 33 -0.22 -2.55 -8.51
N LEU A 34 0.25 -1.48 -9.17
CA LEU A 34 0.75 -0.28 -8.49
C LEU A 34 -0.35 0.41 -7.68
N VAL A 35 -1.57 0.53 -8.19
CA VAL A 35 -2.72 1.08 -7.45
C VAL A 35 -3.04 0.21 -6.24
N MET A 36 -3.03 -1.12 -6.38
CA MET A 36 -3.22 -2.06 -5.26
C MET A 36 -2.12 -1.89 -4.19
N LEU A 37 -0.85 -1.76 -4.60
CA LEU A 37 0.27 -1.56 -3.69
C LEU A 37 0.17 -0.20 -2.97
N ALA A 38 -0.15 0.88 -3.67
CA ALA A 38 -0.38 2.19 -3.07
C ALA A 38 -1.51 2.14 -2.04
N ALA A 39 -2.63 1.49 -2.37
CA ALA A 39 -3.73 1.28 -1.43
C ALA A 39 -3.28 0.50 -0.19
N MET A 40 -2.49 -0.57 -0.37
CA MET A 40 -1.94 -1.36 0.74
C MET A 40 -1.00 -0.54 1.63
N LEU A 41 -0.15 0.30 1.04
CA LEU A 41 0.75 1.20 1.77
C LEU A 41 -0.03 2.23 2.60
N LYS A 42 -1.15 2.74 2.09
CA LYS A 42 -2.04 3.65 2.83
C LYS A 42 -2.73 2.97 4.01
N GLU A 43 -3.20 1.74 3.84
CA GLU A 43 -3.75 0.94 4.96
C GLU A 43 -2.65 0.59 5.98
N LEU A 44 -1.42 0.27 5.55
CA LEU A 44 -0.28 0.00 6.42
C LEU A 44 0.17 1.24 7.20
N GLU A 45 0.16 2.43 6.59
CA GLU A 45 0.41 3.71 7.27
C GLU A 45 -0.59 3.88 8.41
N THR A 46 -1.87 3.77 8.11
CA THR A 46 -2.95 3.91 9.10
C THR A 46 -2.83 2.85 10.20
N GLN A 47 -2.60 1.58 9.84
CA GLN A 47 -2.47 0.49 10.81
C GLN A 47 -1.27 0.68 11.74
N ALA A 48 -0.09 1.01 11.19
CA ALA A 48 1.11 1.26 12.00
C ALA A 48 0.93 2.44 12.94
N HIS A 49 0.24 3.51 12.48
CA HIS A 49 -0.05 4.68 13.30
C HIS A 49 -1.02 4.35 14.44
N LEU A 50 -2.08 3.58 14.16
CA LEU A 50 -3.04 3.17 15.19
C LEU A 50 -2.39 2.21 16.21
N ILE A 51 -1.53 1.29 15.79
CA ILE A 51 -0.79 0.42 16.71
C ILE A 51 0.20 1.24 17.55
N HIS A 52 0.88 2.21 16.96
CA HIS A 52 1.77 3.15 17.66
C HIS A 52 1.08 3.86 18.83
N LEU A 53 -0.21 4.21 18.68
CA LEU A 53 -1.01 4.89 19.70
C LEU A 53 -1.57 3.94 20.77
N ASN A 54 -1.85 2.67 20.42
CA ASN A 54 -2.57 1.74 21.27
C ASN A 54 -1.70 0.62 21.86
N ALA A 55 -0.44 0.50 21.44
CA ALA A 55 0.45 -0.54 21.98
C ALA A 55 0.81 -0.25 23.44
N GLU A 56 0.89 -1.31 24.24
CA GLU A 56 1.26 -1.27 25.65
C GLU A 56 2.27 -2.40 25.96
N GLY A 57 2.92 -2.35 27.09
CA GLY A 57 3.77 -3.41 27.59
C GLY A 57 5.22 -3.00 27.84
N PRO A 58 6.08 -3.96 28.23
CA PRO A 58 7.44 -3.67 28.72
C PRO A 58 8.35 -3.03 27.66
N ASN A 59 8.12 -3.28 26.38
CA ASN A 59 8.90 -2.74 25.25
C ASN A 59 8.22 -1.55 24.57
N PHE A 60 7.29 -0.87 25.27
CA PHE A 60 6.46 0.19 24.69
C PHE A 60 7.27 1.29 23.98
N LEU A 61 8.32 1.83 24.64
CA LEU A 61 9.07 2.95 24.08
C LEU A 61 9.80 2.62 22.77
N GLU A 62 10.41 1.43 22.69
CA GLU A 62 11.09 0.96 21.49
C GLU A 62 10.08 0.68 20.37
N LEU A 63 8.97 0.03 20.71
CA LEU A 63 7.90 -0.28 19.78
C LEU A 63 7.23 1.00 19.25
N HIS A 64 6.96 1.94 20.13
CA HIS A 64 6.38 3.25 19.77
C HIS A 64 7.27 4.01 18.79
N ARG A 65 8.60 4.04 19.01
CA ARG A 65 9.58 4.66 18.11
C ARG A 65 9.69 3.91 16.78
N PHE A 66 9.68 2.58 16.82
CA PHE A 66 9.73 1.75 15.62
C PHE A 66 8.51 1.99 14.75
N LEU A 67 7.30 1.91 15.30
CA LEU A 67 6.04 2.11 14.57
C LEU A 67 5.92 3.54 14.03
N LYS A 68 6.42 4.56 14.76
CA LYS A 68 6.51 5.93 14.25
C LYS A 68 7.27 5.97 12.93
N LYS A 69 8.48 5.43 12.89
CA LYS A 69 9.29 5.38 11.67
C LYS A 69 8.61 4.58 10.55
N ARG A 70 7.80 3.58 10.91
CA ARG A 70 7.10 2.76 9.93
C ARG A 70 5.95 3.50 9.25
N TYR A 71 5.07 4.17 10.01
CA TYR A 71 3.96 4.89 9.36
C TYR A 71 4.47 6.09 8.53
N GLU A 72 5.52 6.80 9.00
CA GLU A 72 6.17 7.85 8.23
C GLU A 72 6.75 7.29 6.91
N LYS A 73 7.42 6.14 6.96
CA LYS A 73 7.98 5.48 5.78
C LYS A 73 6.90 4.99 4.80
N HIS A 74 5.80 4.43 5.30
CA HIS A 74 4.69 3.98 4.45
C HIS A 74 4.01 5.15 3.73
N LEU A 75 3.94 6.34 4.34
CA LEU A 75 3.45 7.55 3.69
C LEU A 75 4.35 7.96 2.53
N GLU A 76 5.69 7.99 2.73
CA GLU A 76 6.66 8.27 1.66
C GLU A 76 6.54 7.24 0.51
N GLN A 77 6.47 5.96 0.85
CA GLN A 77 6.33 4.87 -0.13
C GLN A 77 5.02 4.97 -0.91
N PHE A 78 3.91 5.35 -0.24
CA PHE A 78 2.63 5.60 -0.89
C PHE A 78 2.75 6.68 -1.96
N ASP A 79 3.36 7.83 -1.63
CA ASP A 79 3.55 8.93 -2.57
C ASP A 79 4.37 8.48 -3.77
N THR A 80 5.52 7.82 -3.54
CA THR A 80 6.39 7.33 -4.63
C THR A 80 5.64 6.36 -5.57
N VAL A 81 4.90 5.38 -5.02
CA VAL A 81 4.16 4.42 -5.84
C VAL A 81 2.99 5.08 -6.58
N ALA A 82 2.30 6.04 -5.94
CA ALA A 82 1.22 6.80 -6.59
C ALA A 82 1.75 7.68 -7.72
N GLU A 83 2.94 8.27 -7.58
CA GLU A 83 3.61 9.03 -8.64
C GLU A 83 4.02 8.15 -9.82
N LEU A 84 4.42 6.87 -9.61
CA LEU A 84 4.63 5.91 -10.69
C LEU A 84 3.33 5.66 -11.49
N VAL A 85 2.18 5.53 -10.83
CA VAL A 85 0.88 5.41 -11.52
C VAL A 85 0.62 6.66 -12.38
N ARG A 86 0.95 7.85 -11.87
CA ARG A 86 0.78 9.11 -12.58
C ARG A 86 1.76 9.25 -13.76
N SER A 87 2.99 8.80 -13.62
CA SER A 87 3.98 8.81 -14.71
C SER A 87 3.59 7.91 -15.88
N LEU A 88 2.79 6.87 -15.61
CA LEU A 88 2.20 5.98 -16.62
C LEU A 88 0.87 6.52 -17.20
N ASP A 89 0.55 7.80 -16.95
CA ASP A 89 -0.66 8.51 -17.42
C ASP A 89 -2.00 7.93 -16.93
N HIS A 90 -2.01 7.35 -15.71
CA HIS A 90 -3.21 6.82 -15.08
C HIS A 90 -3.55 7.59 -13.80
N PHE A 91 -4.83 7.55 -13.37
CA PHE A 91 -5.27 8.22 -12.16
C PHE A 91 -5.34 7.28 -10.96
N MET A 92 -5.08 7.84 -9.77
CA MET A 92 -5.35 7.18 -8.50
C MET A 92 -6.83 7.32 -8.13
N PRO A 93 -7.41 6.38 -7.34
CA PRO A 93 -8.75 6.55 -6.80
C PRO A 93 -8.91 7.87 -6.02
N MET A 94 -10.01 8.60 -6.25
CA MET A 94 -10.23 9.95 -5.70
C MET A 94 -10.78 9.97 -4.27
N CYS A 95 -11.09 8.82 -3.68
CA CYS A 95 -11.60 8.74 -2.30
C CYS A 95 -10.95 7.59 -1.51
N ALA A 96 -10.94 7.73 -0.18
CA ALA A 96 -10.41 6.69 0.70
C ALA A 96 -11.16 5.36 0.57
N CYS A 97 -12.46 5.37 0.31
CA CYS A 97 -13.25 4.16 0.08
C CYS A 97 -12.79 3.42 -1.18
N GLY A 98 -12.67 4.11 -2.31
CA GLY A 98 -12.21 3.50 -3.56
C GLY A 98 -10.77 2.99 -3.48
N LEU A 99 -9.90 3.66 -2.70
CA LEU A 99 -8.56 3.18 -2.44
C LEU A 99 -8.59 1.88 -1.60
N LYS A 100 -9.38 1.84 -0.53
CA LYS A 100 -9.51 0.67 0.35
C LYS A 100 -10.07 -0.57 -0.37
N GLU A 101 -10.97 -0.38 -1.32
CA GLU A 101 -11.55 -1.46 -2.14
C GLU A 101 -10.51 -2.21 -2.98
N GLN A 102 -9.33 -1.60 -3.23
CA GLN A 102 -8.24 -2.24 -3.97
C GLN A 102 -7.50 -3.32 -3.17
N VAL A 103 -7.69 -3.41 -1.85
CA VAL A 103 -7.01 -4.38 -0.97
C VAL A 103 -7.99 -5.15 -0.07
N PRO A 104 -8.89 -5.96 -0.65
CA PRO A 104 -9.93 -6.66 0.10
C PRO A 104 -9.38 -7.68 1.10
N SER A 105 -8.15 -8.16 0.92
CA SER A 105 -7.49 -9.17 1.76
C SER A 105 -6.67 -8.58 2.91
N PHE A 106 -6.70 -7.24 3.12
CA PHE A 106 -5.96 -6.60 4.20
C PHE A 106 -6.42 -7.07 5.58
N GLN A 107 -5.47 -7.50 6.43
CA GLN A 107 -5.77 -7.98 7.79
C GLN A 107 -6.02 -6.82 8.73
N ASN A 108 -7.28 -6.60 9.10
CA ASN A 108 -7.63 -5.60 10.09
C ASN A 108 -7.33 -6.10 11.51
N VAL A 109 -6.92 -5.17 12.38
CA VAL A 109 -6.77 -5.45 13.81
C VAL A 109 -8.14 -5.48 14.46
N THR A 110 -8.41 -6.53 15.23
CA THR A 110 -9.69 -6.75 15.94
C THR A 110 -9.53 -6.82 17.46
N SER A 111 -8.32 -6.65 17.98
CA SER A 111 -7.99 -6.75 19.41
C SER A 111 -7.03 -5.64 19.81
N TYR A 112 -7.14 -5.16 21.03
CA TYR A 112 -6.18 -4.22 21.65
C TYR A 112 -4.98 -4.92 22.29
N ASP A 113 -4.86 -6.24 22.17
CA ASP A 113 -3.65 -6.95 22.57
C ASP A 113 -2.49 -6.61 21.63
N THR A 114 -1.39 -6.10 22.20
CA THR A 114 -0.22 -5.62 21.46
C THR A 114 0.36 -6.71 20.54
N ARG A 115 0.40 -7.97 21.00
CA ARG A 115 0.90 -9.09 20.19
C ARG A 115 0.00 -9.37 19.00
N SER A 116 -1.32 -9.34 19.18
CA SER A 116 -2.31 -9.52 18.10
C SER A 116 -2.24 -8.40 17.07
N MET A 117 -2.08 -7.14 17.51
CA MET A 117 -1.88 -5.99 16.64
C MET A 117 -0.62 -6.15 15.77
N LEU A 118 0.51 -6.53 16.39
CA LEU A 118 1.77 -6.74 15.68
C LEU A 118 1.71 -7.94 14.73
N MET A 119 0.96 -8.99 15.06
CA MET A 119 0.78 -10.15 14.18
C MET A 119 0.01 -9.76 12.91
N ALA A 120 -1.08 -9.00 13.02
CA ALA A 120 -1.82 -8.51 11.87
C ALA A 120 -0.95 -7.62 10.97
N TYR A 121 -0.19 -6.71 11.59
CA TYR A 121 0.75 -5.84 10.87
C TYR A 121 1.86 -6.65 10.17
N TYR A 122 2.43 -7.66 10.83
CA TYR A 122 3.43 -8.56 10.27
C TYR A 122 2.91 -9.27 9.01
N VAL A 123 1.69 -9.83 9.05
CA VAL A 123 1.07 -10.52 7.91
C VAL A 123 0.90 -9.57 6.72
N ASN A 124 0.45 -8.34 6.97
CA ASN A 124 0.27 -7.34 5.92
C ASN A 124 1.61 -6.86 5.33
N ILE A 125 2.66 -6.72 6.14
CA ILE A 125 4.02 -6.39 5.67
C ILE A 125 4.57 -7.50 4.76
N GLU A 126 4.42 -8.77 5.14
CA GLU A 126 4.83 -9.88 4.27
C GLU A 126 4.06 -9.88 2.95
N SER A 127 2.73 -9.69 3.01
CA SER A 127 1.88 -9.63 1.83
C SER A 127 2.27 -8.48 0.89
N MET A 128 2.61 -7.31 1.45
CA MET A 128 3.14 -6.17 0.69
C MET A 128 4.47 -6.53 0.00
N GLY A 129 5.38 -7.18 0.71
CA GLY A 129 6.66 -7.59 0.13
C GLY A 129 6.50 -8.56 -1.05
N TYR A 130 5.58 -9.52 -0.95
CA TYR A 130 5.29 -10.42 -2.07
C TYR A 130 4.60 -9.72 -3.24
N LEU A 131 3.70 -8.77 -2.96
CA LEU A 131 3.08 -7.96 -4.01
C LEU A 131 4.11 -7.10 -4.74
N ALA A 132 5.00 -6.41 -4.01
CA ALA A 132 6.08 -5.60 -4.60
C ALA A 132 7.00 -6.47 -5.49
N LYS A 133 7.35 -7.67 -5.04
CA LYS A 133 8.16 -8.62 -5.82
C LYS A 133 7.45 -9.07 -7.11
N GLU A 134 6.14 -9.27 -7.08
CA GLU A 134 5.37 -9.60 -8.29
C GLU A 134 5.29 -8.40 -9.23
N ILE A 135 5.15 -7.17 -8.71
CA ILE A 135 5.15 -5.94 -9.51
C ILE A 135 6.51 -5.72 -10.18
N GLU A 136 7.62 -5.98 -9.46
CA GLU A 136 8.97 -5.93 -10.03
C GLU A 136 9.08 -6.80 -11.30
N ARG A 137 8.56 -8.03 -11.23
CA ARG A 137 8.53 -8.95 -12.38
C ARG A 137 7.70 -8.41 -13.54
N VAL A 138 6.50 -7.87 -13.25
CA VAL A 138 5.63 -7.27 -14.28
C VAL A 138 6.26 -6.02 -14.89
N ALA A 139 6.92 -5.18 -14.07
CA ALA A 139 7.62 -3.99 -14.54
C ALA A 139 8.77 -4.33 -15.49
N ALA A 140 9.50 -5.43 -15.22
CA ALA A 140 10.53 -5.93 -16.13
C ALA A 140 9.96 -6.39 -17.48
N GLU A 141 8.79 -7.04 -17.48
CA GLU A 141 8.14 -7.50 -18.72
C GLU A 141 7.69 -6.36 -19.65
N VAL A 142 7.39 -5.18 -19.07
CA VAL A 142 6.96 -4.00 -19.83
C VAL A 142 8.07 -2.94 -19.99
N GLU A 143 9.30 -3.29 -19.62
CA GLU A 143 10.48 -2.42 -19.75
C GLU A 143 10.33 -1.09 -18.96
N ALA A 144 9.75 -1.14 -17.75
CA ALA A 144 9.59 -0.01 -16.83
C ALA A 144 10.67 -0.06 -15.70
N PRO A 145 11.93 0.39 -15.96
CA PRO A 145 13.05 0.22 -15.04
C PRO A 145 12.92 1.07 -13.76
N ASP A 146 12.25 2.19 -13.81
CA ASP A 146 11.94 3.04 -12.66
C ASP A 146 11.02 2.32 -11.66
N ALA A 147 9.93 1.74 -12.15
CA ALA A 147 9.04 0.92 -11.34
C ALA A 147 9.76 -0.34 -10.82
N GLN A 148 10.59 -0.98 -11.63
CA GLN A 148 11.34 -2.17 -11.23
C GLN A 148 12.30 -1.86 -10.06
N ASN A 149 13.07 -0.77 -10.14
CA ASN A 149 14.00 -0.36 -9.08
C ASN A 149 13.27 -0.04 -7.77
N GLU A 150 12.18 0.73 -7.83
CA GLU A 150 11.39 1.07 -6.64
C GLU A 150 10.79 -0.18 -5.98
N MET A 151 10.32 -1.14 -6.76
CA MET A 151 9.78 -2.39 -6.24
C MET A 151 10.84 -3.28 -5.59
N ALA A 152 12.06 -3.27 -6.09
CA ALA A 152 13.19 -3.98 -5.46
C ALA A 152 13.51 -3.40 -4.07
N ASP A 153 13.55 -2.07 -3.94
CA ASP A 153 13.78 -1.37 -2.67
C ASP A 153 12.64 -1.62 -1.67
N LEU A 154 11.38 -1.54 -2.13
CA LEU A 154 10.20 -1.84 -1.34
C LEU A 154 10.21 -3.28 -0.83
N THR A 155 10.55 -4.24 -1.69
CA THR A 155 10.69 -5.66 -1.34
C THR A 155 11.73 -5.85 -0.23
N GLY A 156 12.89 -5.22 -0.37
CA GLY A 156 13.97 -5.26 0.63
C GLY A 156 13.53 -4.69 1.99
N ASP A 157 12.87 -3.52 2.00
CA ASP A 157 12.34 -2.88 3.20
C ASP A 157 11.26 -3.73 3.88
N ALA A 158 10.33 -4.30 3.11
CA ALA A 158 9.26 -5.16 3.61
C ALA A 158 9.81 -6.39 4.34
N PHE A 159 10.70 -7.16 3.71
CA PHE A 159 11.24 -8.37 4.34
C PHE A 159 12.19 -8.08 5.51
N LYS A 160 12.90 -6.95 5.50
CA LYS A 160 13.67 -6.50 6.65
C LYS A 160 12.75 -6.14 7.82
N THR A 161 11.66 -5.44 7.56
CA THR A 161 10.64 -5.10 8.56
C THR A 161 9.95 -6.35 9.11
N SER A 162 9.59 -7.27 8.24
CA SER A 162 9.04 -8.59 8.60
C SER A 162 9.97 -9.36 9.52
N TRP A 163 11.28 -9.36 9.24
CA TRP A 163 12.27 -9.98 10.12
C TRP A 163 12.29 -9.36 11.52
N PHE A 164 12.26 -8.03 11.64
CA PHE A 164 12.18 -7.36 12.95
C PHE A 164 10.91 -7.72 13.72
N LEU A 165 9.75 -7.70 13.05
CA LEU A 165 8.47 -8.06 13.66
C LEU A 165 8.45 -9.53 14.11
N LYS A 166 8.97 -10.44 13.27
CA LYS A 166 9.09 -11.86 13.60
C LYS A 166 9.98 -12.09 14.83
N ALA A 167 11.08 -11.33 14.98
CA ALA A 167 11.94 -11.39 16.16
C ALA A 167 11.22 -10.90 17.42
N LEU A 168 10.46 -9.80 17.33
CA LEU A 168 9.64 -9.29 18.44
C LEU A 168 8.53 -10.28 18.85
N LEU A 169 7.92 -10.97 17.90
CA LEU A 169 6.82 -11.92 18.14
C LEU A 169 7.29 -13.27 18.72
N ARG A 170 8.57 -13.58 18.67
CA ARG A 170 9.13 -14.82 19.22
C ARG A 170 9.51 -14.75 20.70
N GLY A 171 9.64 -13.56 21.24
CA GLY A 171 9.84 -13.30 22.66
C GLY A 171 8.51 -13.20 23.38
#